data_8eb640b795a87541fe02c8cc69c8f4d9
#
_entry.id   8eb640b795a87541fe02c8cc69c8f4d9
#
_cell.length_a   1.000
_cell.length_b   1.000
_cell.length_c   1.000
_cell.angle_alpha   90.00
_cell.angle_beta   90.00
_cell.angle_gamma   90.00
#
_symmetry.space_group_name_H-M   'P 1'
#
loop_
_entity.id
_entity.type
_entity.pdbx_description
1 polymer ?
#
loop_
_entity_poly.entity_id
_entity_poly.type
_entity_poly.pdbx_seq_one_letter_code
_entity_poly.pdbx_strand_id
1 'polypeptide(L)'
;MDPYKETFNTWNKIASLYQDKFMDLDLYDTTYDEICHSLTGDMVKLLEIGCGPGNITRYLLTKRPDFDIFGIDVAPNMVELAKKNNPSARFAIMDCRQIDELKTTYDGIICGFCLPYLSLNDCNKLIADCNQLLNENGLLYLSFVEGDPDLSHFQTGSSGDRVFFHYLHLADLKTILLDNGFDEQKIFKVEYKRSEGQSEIHTIWVGRKKVDFHLQNNI
;
A
#
# COMPACT_ATOMS: atom_id res chain seq x y z
N MET A 1 0.38 3.67 -25.42
CA MET A 1 0.76 2.40 -24.76
C MET A 1 0.87 2.72 -23.28
N ASP A 2 0.29 1.92 -22.41
CA ASP A 2 0.34 2.15 -20.94
C ASP A 2 1.81 2.06 -20.47
N PRO A 3 2.37 3.11 -19.84
CA PRO A 3 3.77 3.13 -19.39
C PRO A 3 4.04 2.08 -18.27
N TYR A 4 2.99 1.60 -17.63
CA TYR A 4 3.09 0.63 -16.52
C TYR A 4 3.14 -0.83 -16.98
N LYS A 5 2.81 -1.10 -18.25
CA LYS A 5 2.64 -2.48 -18.75
C LYS A 5 3.86 -3.37 -18.52
N GLU A 6 5.08 -2.84 -18.69
CA GLU A 6 6.32 -3.61 -18.45
C GLU A 6 6.45 -3.97 -16.98
N THR A 7 6.24 -3.01 -16.08
CA THR A 7 6.28 -3.19 -14.61
C THR A 7 5.27 -4.24 -14.16
N PHE A 8 4.03 -4.17 -14.65
CA PHE A 8 2.97 -5.13 -14.30
C PHE A 8 3.29 -6.55 -14.77
N ASN A 9 3.78 -6.69 -16.01
CA ASN A 9 4.20 -7.99 -16.53
C ASN A 9 5.36 -8.58 -15.73
N THR A 10 6.32 -7.75 -15.32
CA THR A 10 7.44 -8.19 -14.49
C THR A 10 6.93 -8.72 -13.16
N TRP A 11 6.09 -7.98 -12.43
CA TRP A 11 5.55 -8.44 -11.15
C TRP A 11 4.76 -9.74 -11.29
N ASN A 12 3.95 -9.86 -12.35
CA ASN A 12 3.22 -11.09 -12.61
C ASN A 12 4.16 -12.29 -12.84
N LYS A 13 5.25 -12.08 -13.57
CA LYS A 13 6.22 -13.14 -13.89
C LYS A 13 7.01 -13.59 -12.66
N ILE A 14 7.43 -12.66 -11.79
CA ILE A 14 8.31 -12.96 -10.66
C ILE A 14 7.57 -13.17 -9.33
N ALA A 15 6.25 -13.37 -9.37
CA ALA A 15 5.42 -13.44 -8.16
C ALA A 15 5.91 -14.48 -7.14
N SER A 16 6.27 -15.68 -7.58
CA SER A 16 6.80 -16.72 -6.68
C SER A 16 8.15 -16.33 -6.08
N LEU A 17 9.04 -15.75 -6.88
CA LEU A 17 10.34 -15.28 -6.39
C LEU A 17 10.18 -14.15 -5.34
N TYR A 18 9.20 -13.26 -5.56
CA TYR A 18 8.86 -12.22 -4.60
C TYR A 18 8.34 -12.83 -3.30
N GLN A 19 7.43 -13.80 -3.39
CA GLN A 19 6.92 -14.49 -2.21
C GLN A 19 8.05 -15.14 -1.41
N ASP A 20 8.93 -15.91 -2.06
CA ASP A 20 10.04 -16.59 -1.40
C ASP A 20 10.97 -15.63 -0.65
N LYS A 21 11.09 -14.39 -1.14
CA LYS A 21 11.96 -13.37 -0.54
C LYS A 21 11.29 -12.59 0.59
N PHE A 22 10.00 -12.28 0.46
CA PHE A 22 9.35 -11.27 1.30
C PHE A 22 8.21 -11.79 2.18
N MET A 23 7.76 -13.04 1.99
CA MET A 23 6.62 -13.56 2.73
C MET A 23 6.85 -13.61 4.24
N ASP A 24 8.07 -13.91 4.66
CA ASP A 24 8.46 -14.04 6.07
C ASP A 24 9.39 -12.90 6.54
N LEU A 25 9.42 -11.78 5.80
CA LEU A 25 10.23 -10.62 6.18
C LEU A 25 9.54 -9.85 7.33
N ASP A 26 10.18 -9.83 8.50
CA ASP A 26 9.68 -9.22 9.75
C ASP A 26 10.08 -7.75 9.95
N LEU A 27 10.85 -7.20 9.00
CA LEU A 27 11.42 -5.84 9.10
C LEU A 27 10.38 -4.74 9.35
N TYR A 28 9.15 -4.95 8.91
CA TYR A 28 8.04 -3.97 8.99
C TYR A 28 6.99 -4.30 10.06
N ASP A 29 7.15 -5.37 10.80
CA ASP A 29 6.15 -5.88 11.73
C ASP A 29 5.64 -4.82 12.72
N THR A 30 6.57 -4.01 13.27
CA THR A 30 6.21 -2.92 14.19
C THR A 30 5.33 -1.86 13.55
N THR A 31 5.42 -1.69 12.22
CA THR A 31 4.57 -0.75 11.48
C THR A 31 3.19 -1.33 11.20
N TYR A 32 3.10 -2.64 11.03
CA TYR A 32 1.82 -3.36 10.91
C TYR A 32 1.10 -3.48 12.25
N ASP A 33 1.85 -3.61 13.35
CA ASP A 33 1.27 -3.54 14.71
C ASP A 33 0.56 -2.19 14.94
N GLU A 34 1.06 -1.09 14.37
CA GLU A 34 0.38 0.21 14.42
C GLU A 34 -1.02 0.16 13.80
N ILE A 35 -1.19 -0.55 12.69
CA ILE A 35 -2.51 -0.75 12.05
C ILE A 35 -3.44 -1.49 13.02
N CYS A 36 -2.96 -2.59 13.60
CA CYS A 36 -3.73 -3.40 14.54
C CYS A 36 -4.17 -2.63 15.79
N HIS A 37 -3.30 -1.77 16.33
CA HIS A 37 -3.58 -0.96 17.51
C HIS A 37 -4.50 0.24 17.21
N SER A 38 -4.35 0.84 16.02
CA SER A 38 -5.10 2.03 15.63
C SER A 38 -6.53 1.75 15.21
N LEU A 39 -6.83 0.51 14.78
CA LEU A 39 -8.14 0.10 14.34
C LEU A 39 -8.81 -0.78 15.43
N THR A 40 -9.64 -0.13 16.24
CA THR A 40 -10.39 -0.76 17.33
C THR A 40 -11.80 -1.16 16.85
N GLY A 41 -12.40 -2.14 17.51
CA GLY A 41 -13.71 -2.67 17.16
C GLY A 41 -13.64 -4.04 16.50
N ASP A 42 -14.79 -4.65 16.29
CA ASP A 42 -14.95 -5.95 15.66
C ASP A 42 -15.32 -5.78 14.18
N MET A 43 -14.93 -6.75 13.35
CA MET A 43 -15.29 -6.78 11.91
C MET A 43 -14.81 -5.54 11.12
N VAL A 44 -13.62 -5.03 11.45
CA VAL A 44 -12.99 -3.90 10.77
C VAL A 44 -12.74 -4.25 9.30
N LYS A 45 -13.21 -3.41 8.39
CA LYS A 45 -13.07 -3.59 6.94
C LYS A 45 -11.80 -2.91 6.43
N LEU A 46 -10.93 -3.68 5.81
CA LEU A 46 -9.67 -3.20 5.25
C LEU A 46 -9.61 -3.40 3.73
N LEU A 47 -9.05 -2.40 3.05
CA LEU A 47 -8.60 -2.52 1.66
C LEU A 47 -7.06 -2.58 1.66
N GLU A 48 -6.49 -3.63 1.09
CA GLU A 48 -5.05 -3.72 0.84
C GLU A 48 -4.77 -3.50 -0.65
N ILE A 49 -4.06 -2.43 -0.98
CA ILE A 49 -3.72 -2.02 -2.34
C ILE A 49 -2.30 -2.50 -2.67
N GLY A 50 -2.15 -3.22 -3.78
CA GLY A 50 -0.89 -3.86 -4.14
C GLY A 50 -0.55 -4.99 -3.16
N CYS A 51 -1.52 -5.88 -2.91
CA CYS A 51 -1.42 -6.89 -1.86
C CYS A 51 -0.30 -7.93 -2.11
N GLY A 52 0.25 -8.00 -3.32
CA GLY A 52 1.25 -8.98 -3.68
C GLY A 52 0.77 -10.41 -3.35
N PRO A 53 1.64 -11.28 -2.79
CA PRO A 53 1.27 -12.63 -2.39
C PRO A 53 0.51 -12.68 -1.04
N GLY A 54 0.10 -11.51 -0.49
CA GLY A 54 -0.69 -11.41 0.75
C GLY A 54 0.14 -11.50 2.04
N ASN A 55 1.38 -11.02 2.02
CA ASN A 55 2.25 -11.05 3.21
C ASN A 55 1.74 -10.11 4.32
N ILE A 56 1.30 -8.88 4.00
CA ILE A 56 0.72 -7.97 4.99
C ILE A 56 -0.63 -8.51 5.48
N THR A 57 -1.51 -8.96 4.56
CA THR A 57 -2.77 -9.64 4.94
C THR A 57 -2.52 -10.77 5.95
N ARG A 58 -1.53 -11.64 5.68
CA ARG A 58 -1.19 -12.76 6.57
C ARG A 58 -0.78 -12.28 7.96
N TYR A 59 0.08 -11.28 8.02
CA TYR A 59 0.49 -10.69 9.29
C TYR A 59 -0.70 -10.14 10.08
N LEU A 60 -1.52 -9.33 9.44
CA LEU A 60 -2.69 -8.69 10.06
C LEU A 60 -3.68 -9.74 10.58
N LEU A 61 -4.02 -10.76 9.78
CA LEU A 61 -4.93 -11.82 10.19
C LEU A 61 -4.38 -12.72 11.30
N THR A 62 -3.06 -12.84 11.44
CA THR A 62 -2.43 -13.53 12.57
C THR A 62 -2.65 -12.77 13.88
N LYS A 63 -2.65 -11.44 13.85
CA LYS A 63 -2.86 -10.57 15.02
C LYS A 63 -4.34 -10.27 15.28
N ARG A 64 -5.10 -10.06 14.19
CA ARG A 64 -6.49 -9.66 14.18
C ARG A 64 -7.29 -10.53 13.20
N PRO A 65 -7.63 -11.76 13.59
CA PRO A 65 -8.39 -12.70 12.74
C PRO A 65 -9.83 -12.23 12.45
N ASP A 66 -10.30 -11.20 13.14
CA ASP A 66 -11.58 -10.53 12.96
C ASP A 66 -11.58 -9.49 11.82
N PHE A 67 -10.45 -9.15 11.24
CA PHE A 67 -10.39 -8.21 10.13
C PHE A 67 -11.02 -8.81 8.86
N ASP A 68 -11.92 -8.03 8.22
CA ASP A 68 -12.46 -8.33 6.89
C ASP A 68 -11.60 -7.66 5.83
N ILE A 69 -10.63 -8.38 5.28
CA ILE A 69 -9.64 -7.84 4.34
C ILE A 69 -10.04 -8.13 2.89
N PHE A 70 -10.06 -7.07 2.07
CA PHE A 70 -10.14 -7.15 0.62
C PHE A 70 -8.84 -6.64 0.02
N GLY A 71 -8.06 -7.53 -0.59
CA GLY A 71 -6.80 -7.21 -1.25
C GLY A 71 -6.96 -7.09 -2.77
N ILE A 72 -6.25 -6.14 -3.35
CA ILE A 72 -6.16 -5.96 -4.81
C ILE A 72 -4.71 -5.92 -5.26
N ASP A 73 -4.46 -6.51 -6.41
CA ASP A 73 -3.18 -6.41 -7.12
C ASP A 73 -3.42 -6.48 -8.64
N VAL A 74 -2.57 -5.79 -9.41
CA VAL A 74 -2.67 -5.79 -10.88
C VAL A 74 -2.15 -7.09 -11.50
N ALA A 75 -1.30 -7.84 -10.78
CA ALA A 75 -0.65 -9.06 -11.23
C ALA A 75 -1.47 -10.31 -10.86
N PRO A 76 -2.05 -11.03 -11.85
CA PRO A 76 -2.84 -12.24 -11.59
C PRO A 76 -2.14 -13.28 -10.72
N ASN A 77 -0.84 -13.55 -10.95
CA ASN A 77 -0.10 -14.54 -10.19
C ASN A 77 0.09 -14.12 -8.71
N MET A 78 0.19 -12.83 -8.41
CA MET A 78 0.20 -12.31 -7.04
C MET A 78 -1.14 -12.60 -6.34
N VAL A 79 -2.25 -12.30 -7.01
CA VAL A 79 -3.60 -12.56 -6.49
C VAL A 79 -3.85 -14.04 -6.23
N GLU A 80 -3.39 -14.92 -7.11
CA GLU A 80 -3.47 -16.38 -6.93
C GLU A 80 -2.71 -16.84 -5.67
N LEU A 81 -1.49 -16.33 -5.47
CA LEU A 81 -0.70 -16.61 -4.28
C LEU A 81 -1.38 -16.05 -3.02
N ALA A 82 -1.88 -14.81 -3.06
CA ALA A 82 -2.58 -14.19 -1.94
C ALA A 82 -3.78 -15.02 -1.47
N LYS A 83 -4.61 -15.50 -2.41
CA LYS A 83 -5.76 -16.40 -2.11
C LYS A 83 -5.32 -17.70 -1.47
N LYS A 84 -4.24 -18.30 -1.95
CA LYS A 84 -3.69 -19.53 -1.39
C LYS A 84 -3.15 -19.35 0.02
N ASN A 85 -2.47 -18.23 0.25
CA ASN A 85 -1.83 -17.94 1.53
C ASN A 85 -2.84 -17.49 2.61
N ASN A 86 -3.94 -16.84 2.19
CA ASN A 86 -4.92 -16.22 3.10
C ASN A 86 -6.36 -16.59 2.69
N PRO A 87 -6.80 -17.84 2.89
CA PRO A 87 -8.10 -18.31 2.42
C PRO A 87 -9.31 -17.63 3.12
N SER A 88 -9.10 -16.94 4.24
CA SER A 88 -10.14 -16.19 4.95
C SER A 88 -10.32 -14.75 4.43
N ALA A 89 -9.39 -14.24 3.62
CA ALA A 89 -9.49 -12.92 2.99
C ALA A 89 -10.01 -13.01 1.55
N ARG A 90 -10.42 -11.88 1.01
CA ARG A 90 -10.89 -11.78 -0.39
C ARG A 90 -9.87 -11.04 -1.23
N PHE A 91 -9.66 -11.50 -2.46
CA PHE A 91 -8.69 -10.89 -3.37
C PHE A 91 -9.24 -10.78 -4.80
N ALA A 92 -8.89 -9.68 -5.48
CA ALA A 92 -9.24 -9.44 -6.87
C ALA A 92 -8.07 -8.86 -7.67
N ILE A 93 -8.08 -9.14 -8.99
CA ILE A 93 -7.20 -8.47 -9.93
C ILE A 93 -7.79 -7.09 -10.21
N MET A 94 -7.06 -6.02 -9.85
CA MET A 94 -7.48 -4.65 -10.08
C MET A 94 -6.26 -3.74 -10.12
N ASP A 95 -6.28 -2.78 -11.05
CA ASP A 95 -5.32 -1.69 -11.08
C ASP A 95 -5.67 -0.66 -9.99
N CYS A 96 -4.71 -0.32 -9.15
CA CYS A 96 -4.91 0.64 -8.06
C CYS A 96 -5.33 2.04 -8.55
N ARG A 97 -5.09 2.37 -9.81
CA ARG A 97 -5.52 3.62 -10.45
C ARG A 97 -7.03 3.67 -10.72
N GLN A 98 -7.74 2.56 -10.50
CA GLN A 98 -9.18 2.38 -10.75
C GLN A 98 -9.98 2.06 -9.48
N ILE A 99 -9.42 2.30 -8.28
CA ILE A 99 -10.12 1.98 -7.03
C ILE A 99 -11.38 2.83 -6.80
N ASP A 100 -11.52 3.96 -7.50
CA ASP A 100 -12.75 4.77 -7.55
C ASP A 100 -13.96 4.00 -8.11
N GLU A 101 -13.75 2.87 -8.77
CA GLU A 101 -14.82 1.95 -9.18
C GLU A 101 -15.41 1.13 -8.03
N LEU A 102 -14.70 1.01 -6.90
CA LEU A 102 -15.20 0.32 -5.71
C LEU A 102 -16.38 1.10 -5.08
N LYS A 103 -17.36 0.34 -4.58
CA LYS A 103 -18.60 0.92 -4.00
C LYS A 103 -18.71 0.71 -2.49
N THR A 104 -17.69 0.09 -1.89
CA THR A 104 -17.64 -0.20 -0.46
C THR A 104 -16.71 0.80 0.22
N THR A 105 -17.05 1.24 1.42
CA THR A 105 -16.16 2.01 2.27
C THR A 105 -15.42 1.12 3.26
N TYR A 106 -14.28 1.61 3.76
CA TYR A 106 -13.34 0.87 4.58
C TYR A 106 -12.97 1.68 5.84
N ASP A 107 -12.65 0.97 6.92
CA ASP A 107 -12.16 1.56 8.17
C ASP A 107 -10.65 1.82 8.10
N GLY A 108 -9.96 1.09 7.24
CA GLY A 108 -8.55 1.29 6.94
C GLY A 108 -8.20 0.91 5.51
N ILE A 109 -7.25 1.66 4.93
CA ILE A 109 -6.65 1.36 3.63
C ILE A 109 -5.14 1.24 3.82
N ILE A 110 -4.57 0.15 3.29
CA ILE A 110 -3.15 -0.17 3.37
C ILE A 110 -2.59 -0.21 1.96
N CYS A 111 -1.59 0.62 1.69
CA CYS A 111 -0.87 0.65 0.42
C CYS A 111 0.62 0.39 0.69
N GLY A 112 0.97 -0.90 0.78
CA GLY A 112 2.31 -1.37 1.11
C GLY A 112 3.20 -1.43 -0.13
N PHE A 113 4.16 -0.49 -0.26
CA PHE A 113 5.14 -0.44 -1.35
C PHE A 113 4.55 -0.47 -2.78
N CYS A 114 3.33 0.05 -2.97
CA CYS A 114 2.73 0.25 -4.28
C CYS A 114 3.15 1.59 -4.90
N LEU A 115 3.27 2.66 -4.08
CA LEU A 115 3.61 4.01 -4.54
C LEU A 115 4.90 4.09 -5.39
N PRO A 116 5.98 3.32 -5.12
CA PRO A 116 7.18 3.35 -5.96
C PRO A 116 6.94 2.97 -7.43
N TYR A 117 5.82 2.39 -7.77
CA TYR A 117 5.45 2.00 -9.13
C TYR A 117 4.46 2.94 -9.78
N LEU A 118 4.17 4.10 -9.16
CA LEU A 118 3.23 5.10 -9.65
C LEU A 118 3.93 6.45 -9.86
N SER A 119 3.51 7.18 -10.89
CA SER A 119 3.89 8.59 -11.03
C SER A 119 3.32 9.42 -9.86
N LEU A 120 3.91 10.58 -9.60
CA LEU A 120 3.42 11.47 -8.53
C LEU A 120 1.94 11.88 -8.78
N ASN A 121 1.54 12.05 -10.04
CA ASN A 121 0.16 12.35 -10.39
C ASN A 121 -0.78 11.19 -10.07
N ASP A 122 -0.36 9.94 -10.36
CA ASP A 122 -1.16 8.76 -10.01
C ASP A 122 -1.18 8.53 -8.50
N CYS A 123 -0.09 8.84 -7.79
CA CYS A 123 -0.09 8.86 -6.31
C CYS A 123 -1.12 9.84 -5.76
N ASN A 124 -1.19 11.06 -6.32
CA ASN A 124 -2.18 12.07 -5.90
C ASN A 124 -3.61 11.59 -6.15
N LYS A 125 -3.89 11.02 -7.35
CA LYS A 125 -5.21 10.42 -7.62
C LYS A 125 -5.53 9.30 -6.64
N LEU A 126 -4.60 8.38 -6.43
CA LEU A 126 -4.78 7.25 -5.51
C LEU A 126 -5.11 7.72 -4.09
N ILE A 127 -4.40 8.74 -3.59
CA ILE A 127 -4.64 9.30 -2.25
C ILE A 127 -6.03 9.97 -2.18
N ALA A 128 -6.45 10.70 -3.23
CA ALA A 128 -7.79 11.26 -3.32
C ALA A 128 -8.87 10.17 -3.29
N ASP A 129 -8.69 9.10 -4.07
CA ASP A 129 -9.62 7.98 -4.11
C ASP A 129 -9.66 7.23 -2.75
N CYS A 130 -8.52 7.07 -2.08
CA CYS A 130 -8.46 6.52 -0.73
C CYS A 130 -9.30 7.36 0.26
N ASN A 131 -9.24 8.69 0.16
CA ASN A 131 -10.07 9.54 1.01
C ASN A 131 -11.57 9.29 0.78
N GLN A 132 -12.00 9.13 -0.47
CA GLN A 132 -13.40 8.85 -0.78
C GLN A 132 -13.86 7.48 -0.28
N LEU A 133 -12.97 6.47 -0.31
CA LEU A 133 -13.28 5.10 0.11
C LEU A 133 -13.15 4.89 1.62
N LEU A 134 -12.50 5.79 2.36
CA LEU A 134 -12.40 5.69 3.81
C LEU A 134 -13.64 6.24 4.51
N ASN A 135 -14.09 5.51 5.53
CA ASN A 135 -15.01 6.01 6.52
C ASN A 135 -14.41 7.25 7.22
N GLU A 136 -15.27 8.08 7.88
CA GLU A 136 -14.78 9.19 8.69
C GLU A 136 -13.79 8.69 9.76
N ASN A 137 -12.68 9.40 9.94
CA ASN A 137 -11.59 9.02 10.83
C ASN A 137 -10.92 7.68 10.46
N GLY A 138 -11.15 7.16 9.25
CA GLY A 138 -10.53 5.94 8.74
C GLY A 138 -9.02 6.08 8.60
N LEU A 139 -8.31 4.96 8.77
CA LEU A 139 -6.85 4.89 8.77
C LEU A 139 -6.31 4.75 7.34
N LEU A 140 -5.30 5.54 6.99
CA LEU A 140 -4.50 5.33 5.79
C LEU A 140 -3.06 4.99 6.19
N TYR A 141 -2.57 3.86 5.68
CA TYR A 141 -1.17 3.42 5.78
C TYR A 141 -0.55 3.41 4.40
N LEU A 142 0.55 4.15 4.22
CA LEU A 142 1.31 4.20 2.97
C LEU A 142 2.77 3.88 3.24
N SER A 143 3.41 3.10 2.36
CA SER A 143 4.86 2.93 2.39
C SER A 143 5.49 3.16 1.02
N PHE A 144 6.68 3.76 1.03
CA PHE A 144 7.44 4.10 -0.16
C PHE A 144 8.93 4.18 0.14
N VAL A 145 9.74 4.29 -0.91
CA VAL A 145 11.18 4.51 -0.79
C VAL A 145 11.46 5.98 -0.99
N GLU A 146 12.03 6.61 0.04
CA GLU A 146 12.36 8.02 0.01
C GLU A 146 13.63 8.26 -0.80
N GLY A 147 13.61 9.24 -1.67
CA GLY A 147 14.75 9.62 -2.48
C GLY A 147 14.44 10.75 -3.45
N ASP A 148 15.45 11.15 -4.22
CA ASP A 148 15.34 12.18 -5.24
C ASP A 148 14.52 11.65 -6.43
N PRO A 149 13.37 12.27 -6.79
CA PRO A 149 12.56 11.87 -7.93
C PRO A 149 13.32 11.88 -9.26
N ASP A 150 14.33 12.73 -9.42
CA ASP A 150 15.16 12.79 -10.63
C ASP A 150 16.02 11.54 -10.83
N LEU A 151 16.17 10.72 -9.78
CA LEU A 151 16.84 9.42 -9.83
C LEU A 151 15.91 8.26 -10.20
N SER A 152 14.63 8.53 -10.49
CA SER A 152 13.66 7.52 -10.90
C SER A 152 14.04 6.88 -12.23
N HIS A 153 14.08 5.56 -12.29
CA HIS A 153 14.57 4.83 -13.47
C HIS A 153 14.06 3.38 -13.51
N PHE A 154 14.29 2.70 -14.63
CA PHE A 154 14.10 1.26 -14.71
C PHE A 154 15.17 0.52 -13.89
N GLN A 155 14.75 -0.21 -12.89
CA GLN A 155 15.60 -1.12 -12.11
C GLN A 155 15.49 -2.53 -12.68
N THR A 156 16.64 -3.18 -12.88
CA THR A 156 16.73 -4.56 -13.37
C THR A 156 16.93 -5.50 -12.19
N GLY A 157 16.03 -6.47 -12.04
CA GLY A 157 16.17 -7.52 -11.03
C GLY A 157 17.13 -8.64 -11.45
N SER A 158 17.36 -9.59 -10.55
CA SER A 158 18.23 -10.77 -10.80
C SER A 158 17.72 -11.66 -11.93
N SER A 159 16.43 -11.60 -12.27
CA SER A 159 15.83 -12.32 -13.40
C SER A 159 16.08 -11.67 -14.77
N GLY A 160 16.67 -10.47 -14.81
CA GLY A 160 16.82 -9.65 -16.00
C GLY A 160 15.56 -8.85 -16.38
N ASP A 161 14.45 -9.06 -15.68
CA ASP A 161 13.23 -8.30 -15.87
C ASP A 161 13.32 -6.93 -15.17
N ARG A 162 12.59 -5.94 -15.69
CA ARG A 162 12.69 -4.55 -15.23
C ARG A 162 11.37 -4.06 -14.69
N VAL A 163 11.47 -3.15 -13.70
CA VAL A 163 10.36 -2.34 -13.21
C VAL A 163 10.77 -0.88 -13.24
N PHE A 164 9.86 0.02 -13.61
CA PHE A 164 10.11 1.45 -13.42
C PHE A 164 9.89 1.77 -11.95
N PHE A 165 10.87 2.40 -11.32
CA PHE A 165 10.87 2.69 -9.90
C PHE A 165 10.94 4.21 -9.69
N HIS A 166 9.93 4.74 -9.02
CA HIS A 166 9.86 6.15 -8.63
C HIS A 166 10.38 6.33 -7.21
N TYR A 167 11.33 7.24 -7.06
CA TYR A 167 11.67 7.79 -5.76
C TYR A 167 10.75 8.97 -5.46
N LEU A 168 10.37 9.12 -4.20
CA LEU A 168 9.42 10.15 -3.77
C LEU A 168 9.99 10.93 -2.59
N HIS A 169 9.82 12.25 -2.61
CA HIS A 169 10.10 13.07 -1.44
C HIS A 169 8.94 12.99 -0.44
N LEU A 170 9.27 12.77 0.83
CA LEU A 170 8.28 12.81 1.89
C LEU A 170 7.52 14.15 1.95
N ALA A 171 8.22 15.27 1.68
CA ALA A 171 7.61 16.60 1.71
C ALA A 171 6.49 16.74 0.67
N ASP A 172 6.69 16.22 -0.55
CA ASP A 172 5.69 16.27 -1.62
C ASP A 172 4.47 15.41 -1.26
N LEU A 173 4.71 14.21 -0.76
CA LEU A 173 3.62 13.32 -0.31
C LEU A 173 2.85 13.90 0.87
N LYS A 174 3.50 14.57 1.83
CA LYS A 174 2.82 15.26 2.94
C LYS A 174 1.90 16.36 2.43
N THR A 175 2.33 17.14 1.43
CA THR A 175 1.50 18.16 0.80
C THR A 175 0.27 17.53 0.15
N ILE A 176 0.48 16.49 -0.66
CA ILE A 176 -0.61 15.76 -1.31
C ILE A 176 -1.60 15.19 -0.27
N LEU A 177 -1.10 14.56 0.79
CA LEU A 177 -1.93 14.00 1.85
C LEU A 177 -2.76 15.07 2.57
N LEU A 178 -2.14 16.20 2.91
CA LEU A 178 -2.82 17.33 3.57
C LEU A 178 -3.92 17.91 2.67
N ASP A 179 -3.62 18.13 1.38
CA ASP A 179 -4.54 18.67 0.39
C ASP A 179 -5.72 17.73 0.11
N ASN A 180 -5.50 16.42 0.26
CA ASN A 180 -6.54 15.40 0.14
C ASN A 180 -7.21 15.04 1.48
N GLY A 181 -7.10 15.88 2.50
CA GLY A 181 -7.88 15.77 3.74
C GLY A 181 -7.40 14.69 4.70
N PHE A 182 -6.10 14.44 4.77
CA PHE A 182 -5.50 13.55 5.75
C PHE A 182 -4.71 14.31 6.81
N ASP A 183 -4.73 13.80 8.05
CA ASP A 183 -3.89 14.23 9.15
C ASP A 183 -2.86 13.16 9.51
N GLU A 184 -1.59 13.57 9.57
CA GLU A 184 -0.50 12.68 9.96
C GLU A 184 -0.61 12.29 11.44
N GLN A 185 -0.49 10.99 11.72
CA GLN A 185 -0.42 10.47 13.08
C GLN A 185 1.00 10.01 13.42
N LYS A 186 1.65 9.31 12.48
CA LYS A 186 2.96 8.71 12.73
C LYS A 186 3.76 8.50 11.45
N ILE A 187 5.06 8.65 11.57
CA ILE A 187 6.02 8.28 10.52
C ILE A 187 7.04 7.30 11.09
N PHE A 188 7.30 6.23 10.33
CA PHE A 188 8.41 5.33 10.60
C PHE A 188 9.43 5.46 9.48
N LYS A 189 10.70 5.35 9.86
CA LYS A 189 11.84 5.26 8.94
C LYS A 189 12.52 3.93 9.19
N VAL A 190 12.52 3.07 8.18
CA VAL A 190 13.09 1.73 8.25
C VAL A 190 14.24 1.64 7.27
N GLU A 191 15.43 1.32 7.76
CA GLU A 191 16.59 1.07 6.91
C GLU A 191 16.49 -0.32 6.28
N TYR A 192 16.39 -0.37 4.95
CA TYR A 192 16.43 -1.61 4.19
C TYR A 192 17.82 -1.78 3.58
N LYS A 193 18.52 -2.87 3.95
CA LYS A 193 19.85 -3.21 3.43
C LYS A 193 19.71 -4.02 2.15
N ARG A 194 20.22 -3.48 1.05
CA ARG A 194 20.36 -4.21 -0.21
C ARG A 194 21.58 -5.15 -0.16
N SER A 195 21.59 -6.17 -1.03
CA SER A 195 22.64 -7.20 -1.09
C SER A 195 24.04 -6.67 -1.39
N GLU A 196 24.19 -5.44 -1.89
CA GLU A 196 25.48 -4.84 -2.29
C GLU A 196 26.03 -3.83 -1.26
N GLY A 197 25.56 -3.87 -0.01
CA GLY A 197 26.01 -2.96 1.05
C GLY A 197 25.43 -1.54 0.95
N GLN A 198 24.54 -1.30 0.01
CA GLN A 198 23.75 -0.07 -0.07
C GLN A 198 22.53 -0.20 0.83
N SER A 199 22.13 0.90 1.47
CA SER A 199 20.87 0.97 2.22
C SER A 199 19.94 2.00 1.63
N GLU A 200 18.66 1.74 1.76
CA GLU A 200 17.57 2.65 1.39
C GLU A 200 16.71 2.94 2.61
N ILE A 201 16.16 4.14 2.67
CA ILE A 201 15.19 4.48 3.71
C ILE A 201 13.79 4.22 3.18
N HIS A 202 13.15 3.24 3.78
CA HIS A 202 11.74 2.98 3.56
C HIS A 202 10.93 3.82 4.55
N THR A 203 10.12 4.70 4.02
CA THR A 203 9.27 5.57 4.83
C THR A 203 7.86 5.02 4.85
N ILE A 204 7.34 4.90 6.06
CA ILE A 204 5.96 4.52 6.31
C ILE A 204 5.25 5.71 6.93
N TRP A 205 4.19 6.15 6.27
CA TRP A 205 3.30 7.21 6.75
C TRP A 205 1.98 6.59 7.18
N VAL A 206 1.54 6.94 8.38
CA VAL A 206 0.25 6.52 8.93
C VAL A 206 -0.52 7.76 9.34
N GLY A 207 -1.76 7.86 8.91
CA GLY A 207 -2.62 8.99 9.25
C GLY A 207 -4.09 8.65 9.13
N ARG A 208 -4.92 9.66 9.35
CA ARG A 208 -6.37 9.50 9.34
C ARG A 208 -7.04 10.50 8.40
N LYS A 209 -8.15 10.07 7.81
CA LYS A 209 -9.07 10.96 7.13
C LYS A 209 -9.60 11.97 8.13
N LYS A 210 -9.53 13.25 7.76
CA LYS A 210 -10.12 14.34 8.55
C LYS A 210 -11.63 14.17 8.66
N VAL A 211 -12.15 14.47 9.84
CA VAL A 211 -13.59 14.54 10.05
C VAL A 211 -14.10 15.89 9.56
N ASP A 212 -15.04 15.90 8.62
CA ASP A 212 -15.68 17.13 8.17
C ASP A 212 -16.66 17.65 9.24
N PHE A 213 -16.22 18.61 10.04
CA PHE A 213 -17.06 19.26 11.06
C PHE A 213 -18.22 20.08 10.50
N HIS A 214 -18.33 20.24 9.17
CA HIS A 214 -19.40 21.05 8.56
C HIS A 214 -20.76 20.37 8.47
N LEU A 215 -20.88 19.07 8.71
CA LEU A 215 -22.16 18.34 8.64
C LEU A 215 -22.91 18.28 10.00
N GLN A 216 -22.30 18.70 11.12
CA GLN A 216 -22.92 18.61 12.44
C GLN A 216 -23.75 19.85 12.85
N ASN A 217 -23.77 20.92 12.06
CA ASN A 217 -24.48 22.18 12.42
C ASN A 217 -25.81 22.37 11.72
N ASN A 218 -26.41 21.34 11.12
CA ASN A 218 -27.72 21.40 10.49
C ASN A 218 -28.71 20.36 11.06
N ILE A 219 -28.82 20.28 12.37
CA ILE A 219 -29.93 19.61 13.06
C ILE A 219 -30.56 20.57 14.06
#